data_bb8fb2f666cdb581e6ab58adabfb4801
#
_entry.id   bb8fb2f666cdb581e6ab58adabfb4801
#
_cell.length_a   1.000
_cell.length_b   1.000
_cell.length_c   1.000
_cell.angle_alpha   90.00
_cell.angle_beta   90.00
_cell.angle_gamma   90.00
#
_symmetry.space_group_name_H-M   'P 1'
#
loop_
_entity.id
_entity.type
_entity.pdbx_description
1 polymer ?
#
loop_
_entity_poly.entity_id
_entity_poly.type
_entity_poly.pdbx_seq_one_letter_code
_entity_poly.pdbx_strand_id
1 'polypeptide(L)'
;VVLHQPERASYWHAHAQIMRERILRESWSEERQAFAESFGGRDLDASALLMIEVGFIEPKDPRFVATVDALEKHLCDGPYMRRYEAPDDFGKPETAFNICTFWRIDALARIGRKDEARAIFETMLAARNHLGLLSEDTHPVSGEMWGNFPQTYSMVGIINAAVRLSKPWESQV
;
A
#
# COMPACT_ATOMS: atom_id res chain seq x y z
N VAL A 1 7.07 -7.65 26.85
CA VAL A 1 7.95 -8.72 27.33
C VAL A 1 9.38 -8.22 27.49
N VAL A 2 9.90 -7.50 26.48
CA VAL A 2 11.30 -7.01 26.48
C VAL A 2 11.60 -6.04 27.65
N LEU A 3 10.63 -5.21 28.05
CA LEU A 3 10.80 -4.20 29.10
C LEU A 3 10.32 -4.67 30.49
N HIS A 4 9.86 -5.91 30.62
CA HIS A 4 9.32 -6.47 31.88
C HIS A 4 8.28 -5.58 32.58
N GLN A 5 7.39 -4.95 31.82
CA GLN A 5 6.32 -4.06 32.29
C GLN A 5 4.93 -4.61 31.91
N PRO A 6 4.46 -5.71 32.52
CA PRO A 6 3.24 -6.40 32.08
C PRO A 6 1.97 -5.55 32.23
N GLU A 7 1.86 -4.72 33.25
CA GLU A 7 0.69 -3.85 33.44
C GLU A 7 0.58 -2.79 32.33
N ARG A 8 1.71 -2.16 31.97
CA ARG A 8 1.74 -1.22 30.85
C ARG A 8 1.46 -1.90 29.51
N ALA A 9 1.98 -3.11 29.31
CA ALA A 9 1.68 -3.88 28.12
C ALA A 9 0.18 -4.19 28.02
N SER A 10 -0.45 -4.63 29.10
CA SER A 10 -1.89 -4.89 29.16
C SER A 10 -2.72 -3.64 28.91
N TYR A 11 -2.33 -2.50 29.49
CA TYR A 11 -2.98 -1.22 29.26
C TYR A 11 -2.98 -0.82 27.78
N TRP A 12 -1.80 -0.83 27.15
CA TRP A 12 -1.69 -0.45 25.72
C TRP A 12 -2.36 -1.46 24.79
N HIS A 13 -2.32 -2.75 25.14
CA HIS A 13 -3.01 -3.78 24.37
C HIS A 13 -4.54 -3.57 24.39
N ALA A 14 -5.12 -3.27 25.57
CA ALA A 14 -6.54 -2.98 25.68
C ALA A 14 -6.95 -1.76 24.82
N HIS A 15 -6.16 -0.68 24.85
CA HIS A 15 -6.43 0.50 24.04
C HIS A 15 -6.28 0.22 22.53
N ALA A 16 -5.29 -0.57 22.12
CA ALA A 16 -5.12 -1.00 20.75
C ALA A 16 -6.34 -1.80 20.24
N GLN A 17 -6.92 -2.66 21.09
CA GLN A 17 -8.13 -3.41 20.76
C GLN A 17 -9.36 -2.49 20.57
N ILE A 18 -9.56 -1.55 21.49
CA ILE A 18 -10.64 -0.55 21.36
C ILE A 18 -10.52 0.23 20.07
N MET A 19 -9.31 0.71 19.73
CA MET A 19 -9.03 1.42 18.49
C MET A 19 -9.30 0.54 17.27
N ARG A 20 -8.83 -0.72 17.30
CA ARG A 20 -9.02 -1.69 16.23
C ARG A 20 -10.51 -1.91 15.94
N GLU A 21 -11.31 -2.20 16.96
CA GLU A 21 -12.75 -2.44 16.83
C GLU A 21 -13.47 -1.23 16.24
N ARG A 22 -13.07 -0.05 16.70
CA ARG A 22 -13.64 1.21 16.21
C ARG A 22 -13.30 1.45 14.72
N ILE A 23 -12.03 1.30 14.35
CA ILE A 23 -11.57 1.44 12.96
C ILE A 23 -12.31 0.45 12.05
N LEU A 24 -12.35 -0.84 12.42
CA LEU A 24 -13.02 -1.87 11.62
C LEU A 24 -14.51 -1.60 11.39
N ARG A 25 -15.17 -0.93 12.36
CA ARG A 25 -16.59 -0.61 12.26
C ARG A 25 -16.84 0.70 11.54
N GLU A 26 -16.07 1.74 11.81
CA GLU A 26 -16.40 3.12 11.40
C GLU A 26 -15.72 3.54 10.09
N SER A 27 -14.63 2.87 9.67
CA SER A 27 -14.00 3.14 8.38
C SER A 27 -14.46 2.21 7.25
N TRP A 28 -15.22 1.15 7.54
CA TRP A 28 -15.78 0.30 6.50
C TRP A 28 -16.93 1.00 5.78
N SER A 29 -16.81 1.15 4.46
CA SER A 29 -17.85 1.70 3.59
C SER A 29 -18.59 0.57 2.85
N GLU A 30 -19.85 0.36 3.18
CA GLU A 30 -20.69 -0.61 2.47
C GLU A 30 -20.92 -0.21 1.01
N GLU A 31 -20.97 1.07 0.72
CA GLU A 31 -21.12 1.57 -0.64
C GLU A 31 -19.90 1.25 -1.51
N ARG A 32 -18.70 1.42 -0.93
CA ARG A 32 -17.43 1.21 -1.64
C ARG A 32 -16.94 -0.23 -1.53
N GLN A 33 -17.50 -1.02 -0.61
CA GLN A 33 -17.00 -2.34 -0.23
C GLN A 33 -15.50 -2.29 0.10
N ALA A 34 -15.09 -1.26 0.84
CA ALA A 34 -13.70 -0.98 1.16
C ALA A 34 -13.57 -0.19 2.46
N PHE A 35 -12.39 -0.21 3.06
CA PHE A 35 -12.02 0.74 4.11
C PHE A 35 -11.77 2.11 3.48
N ALA A 36 -12.54 3.10 3.94
CA ALA A 36 -12.39 4.50 3.55
C ALA A 36 -11.25 5.17 4.33
N GLU A 37 -10.78 6.32 3.84
CA GLU A 37 -9.70 7.11 4.45
C GLU A 37 -10.03 7.64 5.84
N SER A 38 -11.32 7.82 6.14
CA SER A 38 -11.82 8.41 7.39
C SER A 38 -13.07 7.72 7.90
N PHE A 39 -13.40 7.94 9.17
CA PHE A 39 -14.61 7.39 9.79
C PHE A 39 -15.87 7.98 9.13
N GLY A 40 -16.74 7.09 8.65
CA GLY A 40 -17.94 7.49 7.90
C GLY A 40 -17.67 8.13 6.54
N GLY A 41 -16.40 8.11 6.10
CA GLY A 41 -15.96 8.63 4.81
C GLY A 41 -16.33 7.72 3.65
N ARG A 42 -16.03 8.21 2.44
CA ARG A 42 -16.31 7.50 1.18
C ARG A 42 -15.08 7.45 0.27
N ASP A 43 -14.15 8.37 0.48
CA ASP A 43 -12.99 8.50 -0.37
C ASP A 43 -11.95 7.42 -0.05
N LEU A 44 -11.23 6.99 -1.06
CA LEU A 44 -10.26 5.92 -0.97
C LEU A 44 -8.84 6.49 -0.93
N ASP A 45 -8.01 5.89 -0.10
CA ASP A 45 -6.59 6.24 0.03
C ASP A 45 -5.75 4.95 0.03
N ALA A 46 -4.68 4.94 -0.74
CA ALA A 46 -3.78 3.79 -0.89
C ALA A 46 -3.12 3.35 0.42
N SER A 47 -3.07 4.22 1.45
CA SER A 47 -2.55 3.83 2.77
C SER A 47 -3.34 2.72 3.44
N ALA A 48 -4.59 2.46 3.04
CA ALA A 48 -5.34 1.29 3.50
C ALA A 48 -4.63 -0.04 3.19
N LEU A 49 -3.78 -0.08 2.16
CA LEU A 49 -2.94 -1.25 1.85
C LEU A 49 -1.93 -1.57 2.96
N LEU A 50 -1.54 -0.58 3.77
CA LEU A 50 -0.60 -0.77 4.88
C LEU A 50 -1.23 -1.47 6.09
N MET A 51 -2.55 -1.65 6.13
CA MET A 51 -3.23 -2.34 7.24
C MET A 51 -2.65 -3.74 7.51
N ILE A 52 -2.22 -4.44 6.47
CA ILE A 52 -1.56 -5.75 6.61
C ILE A 52 -0.10 -5.65 7.05
N GLU A 53 0.59 -4.57 6.67
CA GLU A 53 2.00 -4.36 7.04
C GLU A 53 2.14 -4.14 8.55
N VAL A 54 1.23 -3.37 9.12
CA VAL A 54 1.20 -3.11 10.58
C VAL A 54 0.49 -4.21 11.39
N GLY A 55 0.08 -5.32 10.74
CA GLY A 55 -0.61 -6.42 11.40
C GLY A 55 -2.01 -6.07 11.92
N PHE A 56 -2.64 -5.05 11.33
CA PHE A 56 -3.97 -4.61 11.73
C PHE A 56 -5.06 -5.58 11.26
N ILE A 57 -4.93 -6.13 10.05
CA ILE A 57 -5.87 -7.07 9.45
C ILE A 57 -5.08 -8.19 8.76
N GLU A 58 -5.68 -9.37 8.69
CA GLU A 58 -5.08 -10.50 7.98
C GLU A 58 -5.19 -10.30 6.46
N PRO A 59 -4.16 -10.68 5.68
CA PRO A 59 -4.18 -10.51 4.22
C PRO A 59 -5.36 -11.19 3.53
N LYS A 60 -5.86 -12.30 4.10
CA LYS A 60 -7.00 -13.06 3.55
C LYS A 60 -8.35 -12.65 4.13
N ASP A 61 -8.42 -11.62 4.97
CA ASP A 61 -9.72 -11.08 5.41
C ASP A 61 -10.49 -10.58 4.18
N PRO A 62 -11.74 -11.03 3.97
CA PRO A 62 -12.52 -10.64 2.78
C PRO A 62 -12.66 -9.12 2.60
N ARG A 63 -12.71 -8.36 3.71
CA ARG A 63 -12.80 -6.89 3.66
C ARG A 63 -11.50 -6.27 3.15
N PHE A 64 -10.34 -6.84 3.52
CA PHE A 64 -9.07 -6.37 2.99
C PHE A 64 -8.95 -6.67 1.50
N VAL A 65 -9.31 -7.88 1.07
CA VAL A 65 -9.30 -8.26 -0.36
C VAL A 65 -10.22 -7.34 -1.16
N ALA A 66 -11.45 -7.11 -0.68
CA ALA A 66 -12.38 -6.17 -1.31
C ALA A 66 -11.83 -4.73 -1.37
N THR A 67 -11.13 -4.29 -0.30
CA THR A 67 -10.46 -2.99 -0.29
C THR A 67 -9.38 -2.91 -1.35
N VAL A 68 -8.54 -3.93 -1.52
CA VAL A 68 -7.53 -3.99 -2.59
C VAL A 68 -8.20 -3.84 -3.95
N ASP A 69 -9.25 -4.60 -4.23
CA ASP A 69 -9.97 -4.55 -5.50
C ASP A 69 -10.60 -3.18 -5.76
N ALA A 70 -11.18 -2.55 -4.73
CA ALA A 70 -11.73 -1.20 -4.83
C ALA A 70 -10.64 -0.15 -5.11
N LEU A 71 -9.51 -0.23 -4.41
CA LEU A 71 -8.37 0.67 -4.62
C LEU A 71 -7.80 0.52 -6.03
N GLU A 72 -7.65 -0.71 -6.53
CA GLU A 72 -7.21 -0.96 -7.91
C GLU A 72 -8.16 -0.32 -8.92
N LYS A 73 -9.46 -0.49 -8.74
CA LYS A 73 -10.48 0.05 -9.64
C LYS A 73 -10.48 1.57 -9.71
N HIS A 74 -10.19 2.26 -8.61
CA HIS A 74 -10.39 3.71 -8.50
C HIS A 74 -9.10 4.52 -8.49
N LEU A 75 -7.99 3.94 -8.01
CA LEU A 75 -6.71 4.64 -7.88
C LEU A 75 -5.66 4.22 -8.91
N CYS A 76 -5.86 3.10 -9.63
CA CYS A 76 -4.87 2.65 -10.60
C CYS A 76 -5.10 3.23 -11.99
N ASP A 77 -3.98 3.52 -12.64
CA ASP A 77 -3.87 3.80 -14.07
C ASP A 77 -2.83 2.81 -14.65
N GLY A 78 -3.32 1.71 -15.19
CA GLY A 78 -2.48 0.58 -15.54
C GLY A 78 -1.71 0.00 -14.35
N PRO A 79 -0.38 -0.09 -14.43
CA PRO A 79 0.44 -0.60 -13.32
C PRO A 79 0.57 0.39 -12.15
N TYR A 80 0.39 1.67 -12.40
CA TYR A 80 0.65 2.76 -11.46
C TYR A 80 -0.54 3.04 -10.54
N MET A 81 -0.28 3.43 -9.29
CA MET A 81 -1.32 3.74 -8.31
C MET A 81 -1.16 5.16 -7.76
N ARG A 82 -2.23 5.94 -7.82
CA ARG A 82 -2.33 7.25 -7.15
C ARG A 82 -2.51 7.05 -5.66
N ARG A 83 -2.19 8.10 -4.89
CA ARG A 83 -2.34 8.07 -3.43
C ARG A 83 -3.81 8.08 -3.02
N TYR A 84 -4.63 8.96 -3.60
CA TYR A 84 -6.04 9.18 -3.24
C TYR A 84 -6.83 9.67 -4.47
N GLU A 85 -8.15 9.67 -4.35
CA GLU A 85 -9.05 10.11 -5.43
C GLU A 85 -9.64 11.50 -5.20
N ALA A 86 -9.72 11.96 -3.94
CA ALA A 86 -10.25 13.27 -3.61
C ALA A 86 -9.33 14.39 -4.15
N PRO A 87 -9.88 15.50 -4.65
CA PRO A 87 -9.07 16.66 -4.97
C PRO A 87 -8.53 17.30 -3.68
N ASP A 88 -7.28 17.72 -3.73
CA ASP A 88 -6.64 18.53 -2.69
C ASP A 88 -6.52 20.00 -3.13
N ASP A 89 -5.71 20.80 -2.42
CA ASP A 89 -5.49 22.24 -2.74
C ASP A 89 -4.85 22.45 -4.13
N PHE A 90 -4.29 21.42 -4.74
CA PHE A 90 -3.67 21.43 -6.07
C PHE A 90 -4.55 20.80 -7.14
N GLY A 91 -5.73 20.29 -6.79
CA GLY A 91 -6.65 19.58 -7.67
C GLY A 91 -6.60 18.06 -7.54
N LYS A 92 -7.04 17.35 -8.57
CA LYS A 92 -6.93 15.88 -8.58
C LYS A 92 -5.50 15.47 -8.93
N PRO A 93 -4.96 14.43 -8.26
CA PRO A 93 -3.64 13.91 -8.60
C PRO A 93 -3.57 13.49 -10.09
N GLU A 94 -2.64 14.06 -10.83
CA GLU A 94 -2.38 13.72 -12.25
C GLU A 94 -1.34 12.62 -12.37
N THR A 95 -0.47 12.49 -11.35
CA THR A 95 0.62 11.53 -11.29
C THR A 95 0.33 10.40 -10.32
N ALA A 96 1.00 9.28 -10.50
CA ALA A 96 0.97 8.15 -9.59
C ALA A 96 2.13 8.26 -8.60
N PHE A 97 1.83 8.10 -7.32
CA PHE A 97 2.83 8.11 -6.27
C PHE A 97 3.53 6.74 -6.22
N ASN A 98 4.80 6.67 -6.58
CA ASN A 98 5.52 5.42 -6.78
C ASN A 98 5.45 4.47 -5.57
N ILE A 99 5.55 4.99 -4.34
CA ILE A 99 5.45 4.14 -3.15
C ILE A 99 4.09 3.46 -3.03
N CYS A 100 2.99 4.10 -3.48
CA CYS A 100 1.66 3.47 -3.47
C CYS A 100 1.59 2.27 -4.40
N THR A 101 2.27 2.34 -5.55
CA THR A 101 2.43 1.20 -6.45
C THR A 101 3.20 0.06 -5.75
N PHE A 102 4.22 0.36 -4.96
CA PHE A 102 4.94 -0.67 -4.19
C PHE A 102 4.09 -1.25 -3.05
N TRP A 103 3.23 -0.46 -2.39
CA TRP A 103 2.26 -1.00 -1.42
C TRP A 103 1.26 -1.95 -2.09
N ARG A 104 0.80 -1.61 -3.31
CA ARG A 104 -0.03 -2.52 -4.10
C ARG A 104 0.68 -3.83 -4.40
N ILE A 105 1.94 -3.80 -4.81
CA ILE A 105 2.75 -5.00 -5.06
C ILE A 105 2.82 -5.88 -3.82
N ASP A 106 3.10 -5.31 -2.64
CA ASP A 106 3.15 -6.06 -1.38
C ASP A 106 1.78 -6.67 -1.02
N ALA A 107 0.71 -5.88 -1.13
CA ALA A 107 -0.64 -6.34 -0.86
C ALA A 107 -1.04 -7.51 -1.78
N LEU A 108 -0.86 -7.38 -3.09
CA LEU A 108 -1.14 -8.42 -4.09
C LEU A 108 -0.36 -9.71 -3.78
N ALA A 109 0.93 -9.59 -3.48
CA ALA A 109 1.75 -10.74 -3.15
C ALA A 109 1.24 -11.48 -1.90
N ARG A 110 0.79 -10.74 -0.87
CA ARG A 110 0.29 -11.30 0.40
C ARG A 110 -1.11 -11.91 0.28
N ILE A 111 -1.97 -11.38 -0.58
CA ILE A 111 -3.30 -11.99 -0.85
C ILE A 111 -3.22 -13.17 -1.82
N GLY A 112 -2.04 -13.46 -2.40
CA GLY A 112 -1.80 -14.61 -3.26
C GLY A 112 -1.73 -14.31 -4.76
N ARG A 113 -1.94 -13.04 -5.19
CA ARG A 113 -1.86 -12.59 -6.60
C ARG A 113 -0.40 -12.28 -6.99
N LYS A 114 0.49 -13.26 -6.81
CA LYS A 114 1.95 -13.09 -6.94
C LYS A 114 2.41 -12.77 -8.36
N ASP A 115 1.76 -13.33 -9.36
CA ASP A 115 2.16 -13.12 -10.77
C ASP A 115 1.85 -11.69 -11.21
N GLU A 116 0.70 -11.15 -10.78
CA GLU A 116 0.35 -9.75 -11.00
C GLU A 116 1.31 -8.79 -10.27
N ALA A 117 1.58 -9.09 -9.00
CA ALA A 117 2.55 -8.32 -8.22
C ALA A 117 3.91 -8.28 -8.90
N ARG A 118 4.37 -9.41 -9.46
CA ARG A 118 5.63 -9.51 -10.19
C ARG A 118 5.62 -8.69 -11.48
N ALA A 119 4.56 -8.76 -12.27
CA ALA A 119 4.44 -8.01 -13.51
C ALA A 119 4.49 -6.49 -13.26
N ILE A 120 3.80 -6.01 -12.21
CA ILE A 120 3.85 -4.61 -11.80
C ILE A 120 5.26 -4.24 -11.33
N PHE A 121 5.90 -5.08 -10.53
CA PHE A 121 7.26 -4.85 -10.06
C PHE A 121 8.27 -4.74 -11.19
N GLU A 122 8.19 -5.61 -12.20
CA GLU A 122 9.04 -5.56 -13.40
C GLU A 122 8.84 -4.26 -14.18
N THR A 123 7.60 -3.77 -14.27
CA THR A 123 7.31 -2.46 -14.86
C THR A 123 7.97 -1.33 -14.07
N MET A 124 7.89 -1.36 -12.74
CA MET A 124 8.55 -0.35 -11.89
C MET A 124 10.07 -0.41 -11.99
N LEU A 125 10.64 -1.60 -12.16
CA LEU A 125 12.07 -1.75 -12.41
C LEU A 125 12.50 -1.17 -13.77
N ALA A 126 11.66 -1.31 -14.79
CA ALA A 126 11.91 -0.74 -16.12
C ALA A 126 11.77 0.80 -16.15
N ALA A 127 10.94 1.38 -15.27
CA ALA A 127 10.72 2.83 -15.18
C ALA A 127 11.87 3.59 -14.52
N ARG A 128 12.86 2.90 -13.90
CA ARG A 128 14.04 3.55 -13.30
C ARG A 128 14.91 4.21 -14.36
N ASN A 129 15.61 5.28 -13.96
CA ASN A 129 16.63 5.87 -14.82
C ASN A 129 17.85 4.95 -14.99
N HIS A 130 18.83 5.39 -15.80
CA HIS A 130 20.06 4.64 -16.07
C HIS A 130 20.94 4.37 -14.84
N LEU A 131 20.72 5.07 -13.71
CA LEU A 131 21.38 4.83 -12.42
C LEU A 131 20.56 3.91 -11.50
N GLY A 132 19.41 3.43 -11.96
CA GLY A 132 18.51 2.59 -11.16
C GLY A 132 17.63 3.35 -10.16
N LEU A 133 17.47 4.67 -10.32
CA LEU A 133 16.75 5.54 -9.39
C LEU A 133 15.34 5.87 -9.88
N LEU A 134 14.44 6.11 -8.93
CA LEU A 134 13.08 6.60 -9.14
C LEU A 134 12.86 7.95 -8.46
N SER A 135 11.92 8.72 -9.02
CA SER A 135 11.31 9.90 -8.43
C SER A 135 10.26 9.55 -7.38
N GLU A 136 9.67 10.58 -6.80
CA GLU A 136 8.48 10.48 -5.95
C GLU A 136 7.28 9.94 -6.74
N ASP A 137 6.98 10.58 -7.87
CA ASP A 137 5.86 10.27 -8.73
C ASP A 137 6.32 9.87 -10.14
N THR A 138 5.42 9.20 -10.85
CA THR A 138 5.53 8.91 -12.28
C THR A 138 4.24 9.31 -12.98
N HIS A 139 4.34 10.04 -14.09
CA HIS A 139 3.18 10.33 -14.92
C HIS A 139 2.79 9.07 -15.71
N PRO A 140 1.57 8.51 -15.51
CA PRO A 140 1.27 7.16 -15.97
C PRO A 140 1.24 7.00 -17.51
N VAL A 141 1.03 8.09 -18.25
CA VAL A 141 0.97 8.06 -19.73
C VAL A 141 2.32 8.35 -20.35
N SER A 142 3.03 9.40 -19.92
CA SER A 142 4.31 9.81 -20.50
C SER A 142 5.52 9.06 -19.93
N GLY A 143 5.39 8.49 -18.72
CA GLY A 143 6.50 7.89 -17.99
C GLY A 143 7.46 8.91 -17.39
N GLU A 144 7.14 10.21 -17.43
CA GLU A 144 7.96 11.25 -16.82
C GLU A 144 8.06 11.09 -15.33
N MET A 145 9.24 11.34 -14.80
CA MET A 145 9.52 11.37 -13.38
C MET A 145 9.17 12.75 -12.81
N TRP A 146 8.31 12.77 -11.78
CA TRP A 146 7.80 13.98 -11.14
C TRP A 146 8.11 13.98 -9.64
N GLY A 147 8.09 15.19 -9.06
CA GLY A 147 8.32 15.39 -7.62
C GLY A 147 9.80 15.27 -7.23
N ASN A 148 10.05 14.91 -5.99
CA ASN A 148 11.42 14.80 -5.45
C ASN A 148 12.19 13.67 -6.15
N PHE A 149 13.46 13.98 -6.51
CA PHE A 149 14.34 13.01 -7.16
C PHE A 149 15.78 13.13 -6.65
N PRO A 150 16.48 12.02 -6.34
CA PRO A 150 15.92 10.68 -6.16
C PRO A 150 15.06 10.60 -4.89
N GLN A 151 13.98 9.81 -4.93
CA GLN A 151 13.12 9.65 -3.77
C GLN A 151 13.47 8.38 -2.99
N THR A 152 13.98 8.56 -1.77
CA THR A 152 14.38 7.43 -0.90
C THR A 152 13.22 6.48 -0.62
N TYR A 153 12.02 7.00 -0.42
CA TYR A 153 10.83 6.19 -0.14
C TYR A 153 10.50 5.24 -1.30
N SER A 154 10.59 5.72 -2.55
CA SER A 154 10.44 4.87 -3.74
C SER A 154 11.53 3.81 -3.82
N MET A 155 12.77 4.14 -3.44
CA MET A 155 13.89 3.18 -3.42
C MET A 155 13.69 2.09 -2.36
N VAL A 156 13.17 2.44 -1.17
CA VAL A 156 12.78 1.45 -0.15
C VAL A 156 11.67 0.53 -0.68
N GLY A 157 10.73 1.08 -1.44
CA GLY A 157 9.68 0.30 -2.11
C GLY A 157 10.25 -0.78 -3.02
N ILE A 158 11.27 -0.47 -3.83
CA ILE A 158 11.97 -1.46 -4.67
C ILE A 158 12.56 -2.59 -3.81
N ILE A 159 13.26 -2.25 -2.73
CA ILE A 159 13.92 -3.23 -1.87
C ILE A 159 12.87 -4.15 -1.23
N ASN A 160 11.83 -3.58 -0.64
CA ASN A 160 10.78 -4.33 0.03
C ASN A 160 10.03 -5.27 -0.95
N ALA A 161 9.69 -4.77 -2.14
CA ALA A 161 9.04 -5.57 -3.17
C ALA A 161 9.95 -6.71 -3.68
N ALA A 162 11.23 -6.44 -3.88
CA ALA A 162 12.21 -7.46 -4.27
C ALA A 162 12.30 -8.57 -3.22
N VAL A 163 12.40 -8.22 -1.94
CA VAL A 163 12.41 -9.18 -0.82
C VAL A 163 11.11 -9.98 -0.78
N ARG A 164 9.96 -9.32 -0.90
CA ARG A 164 8.64 -9.96 -0.87
C ARG A 164 8.43 -10.96 -2.00
N LEU A 165 8.92 -10.67 -3.19
CA LEU A 165 8.73 -11.48 -4.39
C LEU A 165 9.86 -12.49 -4.62
N SER A 166 10.97 -12.40 -3.87
CA SER A 166 12.06 -13.37 -3.96
C SER A 166 11.63 -14.72 -3.37
N LYS A 167 12.26 -15.79 -3.86
CA LYS A 167 12.14 -17.10 -3.22
C LYS A 167 12.92 -17.09 -1.91
N PRO A 168 12.45 -17.80 -0.85
CA PRO A 168 13.25 -18.02 0.33
C PRO A 168 14.62 -18.63 -0.04
N TRP A 169 15.67 -18.18 0.65
CA TRP A 169 17.02 -18.66 0.39
C TRP A 169 17.11 -20.19 0.46
N GLU A 170 16.40 -20.80 1.41
CA GLU A 170 16.36 -22.25 1.62
C GLU A 170 15.71 -23.01 0.45
N SER A 171 14.97 -22.34 -0.42
CA SER A 171 14.34 -22.97 -1.59
C SER A 171 15.22 -22.92 -2.85
N GLN A 172 16.47 -22.46 -2.74
CA GLN A 172 17.40 -22.33 -3.86
C GLN A 172 18.52 -23.36 -3.83
N VAL A 173 18.49 -24.29 -2.87
CA VAL A 173 19.46 -25.39 -2.72
C VAL A 173 18.86 -26.72 -3.18
#